data_03d38df334b8a00274dbeb1dc5756fe5
#
_entry.id   03d38df334b8a00274dbeb1dc5756fe5
#
_cell.length_a   1.000
_cell.length_b   1.000
_cell.length_c   1.000
_cell.angle_alpha   90.00
_cell.angle_beta   90.00
_cell.angle_gamma   90.00
#
_symmetry.space_group_name_H-M   'P 1'
#
loop_
_entity.id
_entity.type
_entity.pdbx_description
1 polymer ?
#
loop_
_entity_poly.entity_id
_entity_poly.type
_entity_poly.pdbx_seq_one_letter_code
_entity_poly.pdbx_strand_id
1 'polypeptide(L)'
;MTKEIIENDPYKLAGVDIDAGNNLIDKIKKSVAASHNQNVLNNIGGFAGMYELDKDIDNPVLVACTDGVGTKVSLAQEFNDLSGIGQDLVAMCVNDLIVCGAKPLFFLDYYASSKLNVNETTTVIKSIADACIKSDCALLGGETAEMPGHYIDNNFDLAGFSVGCVSKDKIIKNDNVMCDNVVIGIESSGPHSNGFSLIRKIIKESKLTKEEKTNIAKNCLKPTLLYPSLIMELISNYKINALSHITGGGLTENLPRSITNDLCVEIDTSSWEMPDIFKWLKEIGDTDLTLAVWDFLESSKIMKVGDGGVTSPITKENGDESTFRKDIYKFIENIALLSD
;
A
#
# COMPACT_ATOMS: atom_id res chain seq x y z
N MET A 1 -41.33 6.76 19.94
CA MET A 1 -40.75 5.62 20.67
C MET A 1 -40.00 6.18 21.86
N THR A 2 -40.37 5.77 23.06
CA THR A 2 -39.92 6.33 24.32
C THR A 2 -38.47 5.88 24.64
N LYS A 3 -37.70 6.68 25.37
CA LYS A 3 -36.32 6.42 25.80
C LYS A 3 -36.08 5.02 26.37
N GLU A 4 -37.06 4.40 26.99
CA GLU A 4 -37.00 3.05 27.58
C GLU A 4 -36.88 1.90 26.55
N ILE A 5 -37.30 2.12 25.28
CA ILE A 5 -37.17 1.11 24.20
C ILE A 5 -35.75 1.07 23.67
N ILE A 6 -34.99 2.17 23.79
CA ILE A 6 -33.61 2.30 23.26
C ILE A 6 -32.60 1.60 24.22
N GLU A 7 -32.88 1.55 25.54
CA GLU A 7 -32.01 0.87 26.49
C GLU A 7 -32.06 -0.67 26.46
N ASN A 8 -33.08 -1.25 25.82
CA ASN A 8 -33.32 -2.69 25.70
C ASN A 8 -33.23 -3.21 24.22
N ASP A 9 -32.45 -2.59 23.38
CA ASP A 9 -32.20 -3.11 22.04
C ASP A 9 -31.41 -4.43 22.12
N PRO A 10 -32.01 -5.57 21.69
CA PRO A 10 -31.36 -6.88 21.74
C PRO A 10 -30.02 -6.93 20.99
N TYR A 11 -29.87 -6.19 19.88
CA TYR A 11 -28.62 -6.10 19.13
C TYR A 11 -27.54 -5.36 19.92
N LYS A 12 -27.89 -4.26 20.56
CA LYS A 12 -26.98 -3.49 21.42
C LYS A 12 -26.52 -4.28 22.64
N LEU A 13 -27.45 -5.06 23.23
CA LEU A 13 -27.12 -6.00 24.32
C LEU A 13 -26.23 -7.16 23.85
N ALA A 14 -26.34 -7.56 22.58
CA ALA A 14 -25.46 -8.55 21.95
C ALA A 14 -24.10 -7.98 21.49
N GLY A 15 -23.86 -6.67 21.65
CA GLY A 15 -22.60 -6.01 21.31
C GLY A 15 -22.56 -5.35 19.91
N VAL A 16 -23.71 -5.23 19.22
CA VAL A 16 -23.79 -4.59 17.88
C VAL A 16 -24.60 -3.29 18.02
N ASP A 17 -23.99 -2.15 17.69
CA ASP A 17 -24.60 -0.81 17.77
C ASP A 17 -24.94 -0.25 16.38
N ILE A 18 -26.18 -0.47 15.93
CA ILE A 18 -26.68 0.00 14.63
C ILE A 18 -26.64 1.53 14.52
N ASP A 19 -26.87 2.26 15.60
CA ASP A 19 -26.80 3.73 15.61
C ASP A 19 -25.36 4.22 15.42
N ALA A 20 -24.39 3.51 15.98
CA ALA A 20 -22.97 3.80 15.77
C ALA A 20 -22.58 3.61 14.29
N GLY A 21 -23.06 2.55 13.64
CA GLY A 21 -22.86 2.32 12.20
C GLY A 21 -23.44 3.45 11.34
N ASN A 22 -24.67 3.86 11.60
CA ASN A 22 -25.33 4.97 10.90
C ASN A 22 -24.56 6.30 11.08
N ASN A 23 -24.13 6.58 12.31
CA ASN A 23 -23.32 7.77 12.64
C ASN A 23 -21.96 7.76 11.91
N LEU A 24 -21.33 6.60 11.78
CA LEU A 24 -20.09 6.47 11.00
C LEU A 24 -20.33 6.86 9.54
N ILE A 25 -21.36 6.29 8.89
CA ILE A 25 -21.68 6.59 7.49
C ILE A 25 -21.87 8.10 7.28
N ASP A 26 -22.59 8.78 8.17
CA ASP A 26 -22.80 10.23 8.08
C ASP A 26 -21.48 11.01 8.17
N LYS A 27 -20.54 10.56 9.01
CA LYS A 27 -19.22 11.19 9.19
C LYS A 27 -18.28 11.00 8.00
N ILE A 28 -18.35 9.85 7.32
CA ILE A 28 -17.44 9.51 6.22
C ILE A 28 -17.97 9.92 4.83
N LYS A 29 -19.29 10.05 4.67
CA LYS A 29 -19.98 10.27 3.38
C LYS A 29 -19.33 11.37 2.54
N LYS A 30 -18.96 12.50 3.15
CA LYS A 30 -18.32 13.62 2.44
C LYS A 30 -16.93 13.27 1.93
N SER A 31 -16.12 12.57 2.73
CA SER A 31 -14.78 12.16 2.35
C SER A 31 -14.79 11.10 1.25
N VAL A 32 -15.69 10.13 1.35
CA VAL A 32 -15.89 9.11 0.30
C VAL A 32 -16.32 9.78 -1.01
N ALA A 33 -17.32 10.66 -0.98
CA ALA A 33 -17.78 11.37 -2.17
C ALA A 33 -16.69 12.24 -2.81
N ALA A 34 -15.72 12.75 -2.05
CA ALA A 34 -14.61 13.52 -2.58
C ALA A 34 -13.64 12.68 -3.45
N SER A 35 -13.60 11.36 -3.28
CA SER A 35 -12.82 10.44 -4.12
C SER A 35 -13.53 10.05 -5.42
N HIS A 36 -14.84 10.33 -5.54
CA HIS A 36 -15.62 9.95 -6.71
C HIS A 36 -15.28 10.83 -7.91
N ASN A 37 -15.16 10.18 -9.06
CA ASN A 37 -15.02 10.82 -10.38
C ASN A 37 -16.32 10.65 -11.18
N GLN A 38 -16.33 11.13 -12.43
CA GLN A 38 -17.49 11.05 -13.33
C GLN A 38 -17.97 9.63 -13.66
N ASN A 39 -17.12 8.62 -13.45
CA ASN A 39 -17.41 7.22 -13.77
C ASN A 39 -18.18 6.54 -12.62
N VAL A 40 -18.26 7.13 -11.44
CA VAL A 40 -19.06 6.62 -10.33
C VAL A 40 -20.52 6.99 -10.53
N LEU A 41 -21.39 6.00 -10.66
CA LEU A 41 -22.80 6.21 -11.02
C LEU A 41 -23.74 6.33 -9.82
N ASN A 42 -23.27 6.00 -8.61
CA ASN A 42 -24.07 6.09 -7.38
C ASN A 42 -23.26 6.47 -6.16
N ASN A 43 -23.92 7.01 -5.14
CA ASN A 43 -23.29 7.30 -3.85
C ASN A 43 -23.29 6.07 -2.93
N ILE A 44 -22.45 6.13 -1.86
CA ILE A 44 -22.47 5.11 -0.79
C ILE A 44 -23.83 5.03 -0.09
N GLY A 45 -24.15 3.84 0.43
CA GLY A 45 -25.42 3.54 1.13
C GLY A 45 -26.42 2.76 0.29
N GLY A 46 -26.10 2.41 -0.96
CA GLY A 46 -26.82 1.42 -1.77
C GLY A 46 -26.30 0.00 -1.53
N PHE A 47 -26.95 -1.00 -2.14
CA PHE A 47 -26.51 -2.40 -2.05
C PHE A 47 -25.20 -2.70 -2.78
N ALA A 48 -24.86 -1.91 -3.80
CA ALA A 48 -23.65 -2.09 -4.60
C ALA A 48 -23.16 -0.75 -5.14
N GLY A 49 -21.85 -0.61 -5.31
CA GLY A 49 -21.23 0.47 -6.05
C GLY A 49 -21.28 0.19 -7.56
N MET A 50 -21.48 1.23 -8.35
CA MET A 50 -21.51 1.14 -9.81
C MET A 50 -20.47 2.07 -10.42
N TYR A 51 -19.65 1.53 -11.32
CA TYR A 51 -18.57 2.26 -12.00
C TYR A 51 -18.65 2.02 -13.51
N GLU A 52 -18.71 3.08 -14.31
CA GLU A 52 -18.70 3.01 -15.77
C GLU A 52 -17.25 2.96 -16.28
N LEU A 53 -16.96 1.99 -17.14
CA LEU A 53 -15.64 1.92 -17.78
C LEU A 53 -15.52 2.98 -18.88
N ASP A 54 -14.32 3.57 -19.00
CA ASP A 54 -14.02 4.48 -20.09
C ASP A 54 -14.13 3.77 -21.43
N LYS A 55 -14.86 4.39 -22.37
CA LYS A 55 -15.08 3.85 -23.72
C LYS A 55 -13.85 3.86 -24.59
N ASP A 56 -12.87 4.67 -24.22
CA ASP A 56 -11.62 4.87 -25.00
C ASP A 56 -10.55 3.81 -24.66
N ILE A 57 -10.82 2.88 -23.75
CA ILE A 57 -9.92 1.76 -23.46
C ILE A 57 -10.16 0.66 -24.49
N ASP A 58 -9.18 0.44 -25.37
CA ASP A 58 -9.28 -0.64 -26.36
C ASP A 58 -9.03 -2.00 -25.72
N ASN A 59 -9.91 -2.97 -26.02
CA ASN A 59 -9.87 -4.34 -25.46
C ASN A 59 -9.59 -4.35 -23.94
N PRO A 60 -10.43 -3.74 -23.09
CA PRO A 60 -10.17 -3.56 -21.67
C PRO A 60 -10.02 -4.89 -20.93
N VAL A 61 -8.99 -4.99 -20.09
CA VAL A 61 -8.78 -6.09 -19.15
C VAL A 61 -8.88 -5.54 -17.74
N LEU A 62 -9.77 -6.09 -16.94
CA LEU A 62 -9.87 -5.79 -15.52
C LEU A 62 -8.79 -6.53 -14.76
N VAL A 63 -8.09 -5.81 -13.90
CA VAL A 63 -7.10 -6.34 -12.96
C VAL A 63 -7.62 -6.09 -11.56
N ALA A 64 -7.59 -7.09 -10.70
CA ALA A 64 -8.08 -6.97 -9.33
C ALA A 64 -7.09 -7.60 -8.36
N CYS A 65 -6.97 -7.00 -7.19
CA CYS A 65 -6.22 -7.55 -6.08
C CYS A 65 -6.89 -7.27 -4.75
N THR A 66 -6.47 -7.98 -3.73
CA THR A 66 -6.88 -7.79 -2.34
C THR A 66 -5.68 -7.93 -1.44
N ASP A 67 -5.61 -7.08 -0.43
CA ASP A 67 -4.57 -7.12 0.61
C ASP A 67 -5.10 -6.54 1.92
N GLY A 68 -4.35 -6.72 2.99
CA GLY A 68 -4.59 -6.16 4.32
C GLY A 68 -3.41 -5.31 4.79
N VAL A 69 -3.59 -4.63 5.93
CA VAL A 69 -2.50 -3.88 6.59
C VAL A 69 -1.66 -4.80 7.49
N GLY A 70 -2.26 -5.88 7.96
CA GLY A 70 -1.62 -6.83 8.85
C GLY A 70 -1.31 -6.23 10.23
N THR A 71 -0.26 -6.74 10.88
CA THR A 71 0.06 -6.42 12.28
C THR A 71 0.60 -5.00 12.51
N LYS A 72 0.77 -4.18 11.47
CA LYS A 72 1.00 -2.73 11.59
C LYS A 72 -0.15 -2.05 12.32
N VAL A 73 -1.40 -2.49 12.09
CA VAL A 73 -2.59 -2.01 12.81
C VAL A 73 -2.40 -2.09 14.32
N SER A 74 -1.88 -3.21 14.81
CA SER A 74 -1.68 -3.40 16.26
C SER A 74 -0.63 -2.44 16.83
N LEU A 75 0.44 -2.12 16.07
CA LEU A 75 1.42 -1.11 16.49
C LEU A 75 0.78 0.29 16.50
N ALA A 76 0.00 0.61 15.48
CA ALA A 76 -0.70 1.88 15.38
C ALA A 76 -1.70 2.08 16.56
N GLN A 77 -2.42 1.04 16.95
CA GLN A 77 -3.29 1.07 18.14
C GLN A 77 -2.50 1.25 19.43
N GLU A 78 -1.40 0.52 19.61
CA GLU A 78 -0.55 0.62 20.81
C GLU A 78 0.00 2.04 21.02
N PHE A 79 0.35 2.73 19.94
CA PHE A 79 0.89 4.09 19.98
C PHE A 79 -0.13 5.18 19.63
N ASN A 80 -1.42 4.85 19.49
CA ASN A 80 -2.53 5.76 19.20
C ASN A 80 -2.31 6.62 17.93
N ASP A 81 -1.74 6.01 16.88
CA ASP A 81 -1.54 6.67 15.59
C ASP A 81 -2.13 5.83 14.44
N LEU A 82 -3.40 6.04 14.17
CA LEU A 82 -4.15 5.38 13.09
C LEU A 82 -4.20 6.20 11.80
N SER A 83 -3.58 7.39 11.78
CA SER A 83 -3.74 8.36 10.71
C SER A 83 -3.24 7.85 9.34
N GLY A 84 -2.21 7.01 9.32
CA GLY A 84 -1.62 6.43 8.11
C GLY A 84 -2.20 5.09 7.66
N ILE A 85 -2.95 4.41 8.52
CA ILE A 85 -3.38 3.02 8.29
C ILE A 85 -4.28 2.85 7.06
N GLY A 86 -5.15 3.83 6.81
CA GLY A 86 -5.99 3.81 5.59
C GLY A 86 -5.16 3.96 4.32
N GLN A 87 -4.13 4.80 4.33
CA GLN A 87 -3.20 4.91 3.20
C GLN A 87 -2.41 3.62 3.01
N ASP A 88 -1.98 2.97 4.09
CA ASP A 88 -1.31 1.66 4.01
C ASP A 88 -2.19 0.65 3.28
N LEU A 89 -3.47 0.55 3.64
CA LEU A 89 -4.40 -0.38 3.01
C LEU A 89 -4.54 -0.13 1.50
N VAL A 90 -4.79 1.12 1.12
CA VAL A 90 -4.94 1.49 -0.29
C VAL A 90 -3.65 1.22 -1.06
N ALA A 91 -2.50 1.63 -0.51
CA ALA A 91 -1.21 1.47 -1.16
C ALA A 91 -0.85 0.00 -1.43
N MET A 92 -1.07 -0.89 -0.46
CA MET A 92 -0.81 -2.33 -0.65
C MET A 92 -1.59 -2.90 -1.84
N CYS A 93 -2.84 -2.47 -2.03
CA CYS A 93 -3.67 -2.93 -3.14
C CYS A 93 -3.35 -2.21 -4.47
N VAL A 94 -3.32 -0.87 -4.50
CA VAL A 94 -3.16 -0.15 -5.77
C VAL A 94 -1.76 -0.28 -6.36
N ASN A 95 -0.72 -0.44 -5.51
CA ASN A 95 0.64 -0.68 -5.97
C ASN A 95 0.76 -2.04 -6.67
N ASP A 96 -0.02 -3.04 -6.27
CA ASP A 96 -0.09 -4.34 -6.96
C ASP A 96 -0.81 -4.24 -8.33
N LEU A 97 -1.80 -3.37 -8.48
CA LEU A 97 -2.46 -3.17 -9.77
C LEU A 97 -1.51 -2.58 -10.81
N ILE A 98 -0.74 -1.57 -10.42
CA ILE A 98 0.09 -0.82 -11.37
C ILE A 98 1.27 -1.63 -11.90
N VAL A 99 1.72 -2.68 -11.21
CA VAL A 99 2.81 -3.54 -11.74
C VAL A 99 2.40 -4.32 -12.99
N CYS A 100 1.09 -4.48 -13.22
CA CYS A 100 0.54 -5.03 -14.47
C CYS A 100 0.28 -3.95 -15.53
N GLY A 101 0.59 -2.68 -15.24
CA GLY A 101 0.25 -1.53 -16.11
C GLY A 101 -1.21 -1.09 -16.00
N ALA A 102 -1.97 -1.60 -15.02
CA ALA A 102 -3.38 -1.27 -14.84
C ALA A 102 -3.55 0.06 -14.10
N LYS A 103 -4.37 0.98 -14.67
CA LYS A 103 -4.79 2.18 -13.97
C LYS A 103 -5.83 1.79 -12.91
N PRO A 104 -5.66 2.18 -11.63
CA PRO A 104 -6.69 2.00 -10.61
C PRO A 104 -8.00 2.68 -11.01
N LEU A 105 -9.13 2.03 -10.78
CA LEU A 105 -10.47 2.56 -11.05
C LEU A 105 -11.23 2.82 -9.76
N PHE A 106 -11.38 1.78 -8.94
CA PHE A 106 -12.10 1.88 -7.68
C PHE A 106 -11.55 0.94 -6.61
N PHE A 107 -11.88 1.28 -5.38
CA PHE A 107 -11.49 0.61 -4.16
C PHE A 107 -12.72 0.27 -3.32
N LEU A 108 -12.67 -0.85 -2.61
CA LEU A 108 -13.62 -1.27 -1.59
C LEU A 108 -12.84 -1.64 -0.33
N ASP A 109 -13.35 -1.29 0.84
CA ASP A 109 -12.76 -1.68 2.12
C ASP A 109 -13.67 -2.60 2.93
N TYR A 110 -13.06 -3.40 3.78
CA TYR A 110 -13.73 -4.18 4.81
C TYR A 110 -13.06 -3.89 6.15
N TYR A 111 -13.80 -3.25 7.05
CA TYR A 111 -13.40 -2.95 8.42
C TYR A 111 -14.15 -3.86 9.37
N ALA A 112 -13.46 -4.75 10.08
CA ALA A 112 -14.07 -5.66 11.05
C ALA A 112 -13.47 -5.43 12.44
N SER A 113 -14.31 -5.27 13.47
CA SER A 113 -13.88 -4.98 14.84
C SER A 113 -14.69 -5.76 15.85
N SER A 114 -14.17 -5.90 17.07
CA SER A 114 -14.94 -6.43 18.20
C SER A 114 -16.10 -5.52 18.58
N LYS A 115 -15.84 -4.20 18.58
CA LYS A 115 -16.78 -3.13 18.85
C LYS A 115 -16.38 -1.90 18.04
N LEU A 116 -17.36 -1.26 17.43
CA LEU A 116 -17.12 -0.08 16.59
C LEU A 116 -16.75 1.14 17.43
N ASN A 117 -15.50 1.63 17.25
CA ASN A 117 -15.11 2.95 17.70
C ASN A 117 -15.29 3.96 16.57
N VAL A 118 -16.39 4.68 16.56
CA VAL A 118 -16.77 5.60 15.47
C VAL A 118 -15.67 6.62 15.16
N ASN A 119 -14.91 7.11 16.14
CA ASN A 119 -13.88 8.12 15.92
C ASN A 119 -12.63 7.51 15.24
N GLU A 120 -12.14 6.39 15.74
CA GLU A 120 -11.00 5.66 15.16
C GLU A 120 -11.33 5.20 13.73
N THR A 121 -12.49 4.56 13.55
CA THR A 121 -12.95 4.10 12.23
C THR A 121 -13.10 5.27 11.27
N THR A 122 -13.66 6.41 11.72
CA THR A 122 -13.74 7.63 10.89
C THR A 122 -12.34 8.09 10.45
N THR A 123 -11.34 8.03 11.32
CA THR A 123 -9.96 8.41 10.97
C THR A 123 -9.40 7.48 9.91
N VAL A 124 -9.57 6.18 10.07
CA VAL A 124 -9.09 5.17 9.10
C VAL A 124 -9.78 5.34 7.75
N ILE A 125 -11.12 5.42 7.71
CA ILE A 125 -11.86 5.55 6.44
C ILE A 125 -11.57 6.87 5.72
N LYS A 126 -11.34 7.97 6.44
CA LYS A 126 -10.88 9.22 5.84
C LYS A 126 -9.49 9.07 5.22
N SER A 127 -8.57 8.41 5.90
CA SER A 127 -7.24 8.10 5.37
C SER A 127 -7.31 7.22 4.11
N ILE A 128 -8.26 6.26 4.05
CA ILE A 128 -8.54 5.47 2.83
C ILE A 128 -9.02 6.40 1.70
N ALA A 129 -10.01 7.25 1.97
CA ALA A 129 -10.56 8.16 0.97
C ALA A 129 -9.49 9.13 0.42
N ASP A 130 -8.66 9.70 1.28
CA ASP A 130 -7.56 10.60 0.89
C ASP A 130 -6.51 9.88 0.05
N ALA A 131 -6.19 8.62 0.39
CA ALA A 131 -5.27 7.79 -0.39
C ALA A 131 -5.86 7.40 -1.76
N CYS A 132 -7.16 7.13 -1.83
CA CYS A 132 -7.88 6.90 -3.08
C CYS A 132 -7.81 8.13 -4.00
N ILE A 133 -8.04 9.34 -3.45
CA ILE A 133 -7.89 10.59 -4.20
C ILE A 133 -6.48 10.72 -4.79
N LYS A 134 -5.44 10.51 -3.99
CA LYS A 134 -4.03 10.58 -4.42
C LYS A 134 -3.68 9.53 -5.48
N SER A 135 -4.41 8.44 -5.53
CA SER A 135 -4.20 7.32 -6.47
C SER A 135 -5.10 7.39 -7.72
N ASP A 136 -5.86 8.48 -7.90
CA ASP A 136 -6.90 8.60 -8.95
C ASP A 136 -7.84 7.38 -8.98
N CYS A 137 -8.27 6.95 -7.79
CA CYS A 137 -9.07 5.75 -7.55
C CYS A 137 -10.30 6.14 -6.71
N ALA A 138 -11.51 5.69 -7.09
CA ALA A 138 -12.71 6.02 -6.34
C ALA A 138 -12.94 5.04 -5.17
N LEU A 139 -13.10 5.54 -3.94
CA LEU A 139 -13.63 4.72 -2.85
C LEU A 139 -15.12 4.48 -3.11
N LEU A 140 -15.44 3.34 -3.74
CA LEU A 140 -16.77 3.05 -4.28
C LEU A 140 -17.75 2.57 -3.21
N GLY A 141 -17.24 2.00 -2.12
CA GLY A 141 -18.00 1.48 -1.01
C GLY A 141 -17.14 0.65 -0.08
N GLY A 142 -17.77 -0.02 0.85
CA GLY A 142 -17.11 -0.88 1.82
C GLY A 142 -18.11 -1.51 2.78
N GLU A 143 -17.60 -2.25 3.75
CA GLU A 143 -18.38 -2.87 4.82
C GLU A 143 -17.73 -2.60 6.17
N THR A 144 -18.55 -2.31 7.19
CA THR A 144 -18.10 -2.16 8.56
C THR A 144 -18.84 -3.16 9.44
N ALA A 145 -18.13 -4.16 9.96
CA ALA A 145 -18.72 -5.25 10.76
C ALA A 145 -18.32 -5.16 12.23
N GLU A 146 -19.31 -5.23 13.12
CA GLU A 146 -19.08 -5.53 14.53
C GLU A 146 -19.20 -7.03 14.75
N MET A 147 -18.13 -7.64 15.29
CA MET A 147 -18.00 -9.08 15.52
C MET A 147 -17.57 -9.36 16.97
N PRO A 148 -18.46 -9.11 17.95
CA PRO A 148 -18.16 -9.31 19.37
C PRO A 148 -17.82 -10.79 19.64
N GLY A 149 -16.71 -11.03 20.34
CA GLY A 149 -16.21 -12.37 20.64
C GLY A 149 -15.36 -13.01 19.54
N HIS A 150 -15.33 -12.47 18.33
CA HIS A 150 -14.41 -12.90 17.28
C HIS A 150 -13.08 -12.13 17.39
N TYR A 151 -13.15 -10.81 17.49
CA TYR A 151 -12.00 -9.98 17.83
C TYR A 151 -11.94 -9.75 19.34
N ILE A 152 -10.73 -9.71 19.90
CA ILE A 152 -10.50 -9.54 21.35
C ILE A 152 -10.24 -8.06 21.62
N ASP A 153 -10.72 -7.56 22.73
CA ASP A 153 -10.60 -6.17 23.18
C ASP A 153 -11.16 -5.18 22.11
N ASN A 154 -10.44 -4.12 21.81
CA ASN A 154 -10.79 -3.13 20.78
C ASN A 154 -10.05 -3.38 19.45
N ASN A 155 -9.59 -4.61 19.22
CA ASN A 155 -8.87 -4.93 17.99
C ASN A 155 -9.81 -4.88 16.80
N PHE A 156 -9.25 -4.48 15.67
CA PHE A 156 -9.90 -4.50 14.37
C PHE A 156 -8.95 -5.03 13.29
N ASP A 157 -9.53 -5.44 12.19
CA ASP A 157 -8.82 -5.84 10.98
C ASP A 157 -9.32 -5.05 9.78
N LEU A 158 -8.46 -4.95 8.77
CA LEU A 158 -8.71 -4.21 7.53
C LEU A 158 -8.34 -5.06 6.33
N ALA A 159 -9.25 -5.16 5.38
CA ALA A 159 -8.99 -5.70 4.07
C ALA A 159 -9.41 -4.70 2.99
N GLY A 160 -8.60 -4.58 1.94
CA GLY A 160 -8.86 -3.75 0.78
C GLY A 160 -9.02 -4.59 -0.47
N PHE A 161 -9.85 -4.11 -1.37
CA PHE A 161 -10.09 -4.70 -2.69
C PHE A 161 -9.99 -3.58 -3.71
N SER A 162 -9.07 -3.68 -4.63
CA SER A 162 -8.94 -2.71 -5.72
C SER A 162 -9.16 -3.35 -7.08
N VAL A 163 -9.74 -2.58 -7.97
CA VAL A 163 -9.93 -2.95 -9.37
C VAL A 163 -9.35 -1.86 -10.24
N GLY A 164 -8.55 -2.27 -11.20
CA GLY A 164 -7.98 -1.42 -12.23
C GLY A 164 -8.30 -1.94 -13.63
N CYS A 165 -7.91 -1.19 -14.63
CA CYS A 165 -8.09 -1.55 -16.03
C CYS A 165 -6.84 -1.23 -16.84
N VAL A 166 -6.54 -2.07 -17.82
CA VAL A 166 -5.48 -1.89 -18.80
C VAL A 166 -5.92 -2.41 -20.16
N SER A 167 -5.50 -1.77 -21.26
CA SER A 167 -5.68 -2.34 -22.59
C SER A 167 -4.87 -3.63 -22.72
N LYS A 168 -5.43 -4.65 -23.35
CA LYS A 168 -4.83 -5.99 -23.43
C LYS A 168 -3.41 -6.01 -24.00
N ASP A 169 -3.13 -5.15 -24.97
CA ASP A 169 -1.86 -4.98 -25.62
C ASP A 169 -0.83 -4.17 -24.80
N LYS A 170 -1.30 -3.47 -23.75
CA LYS A 170 -0.47 -2.66 -22.83
C LYS A 170 -0.18 -3.36 -21.49
N ILE A 171 -0.61 -4.60 -21.32
CA ILE A 171 -0.31 -5.36 -20.10
C ILE A 171 1.21 -5.54 -19.98
N ILE A 172 1.78 -5.08 -18.88
CA ILE A 172 3.19 -5.28 -18.56
C ILE A 172 3.39 -6.72 -18.08
N LYS A 173 4.33 -7.43 -18.72
CA LYS A 173 4.67 -8.83 -18.47
C LYS A 173 6.18 -9.01 -18.46
N ASN A 174 6.64 -10.04 -17.77
CA ASN A 174 8.05 -10.40 -17.69
C ASN A 174 8.66 -10.90 -19.02
N ASP A 175 7.84 -11.27 -20.00
CA ASP A 175 8.28 -11.77 -21.32
C ASP A 175 9.13 -10.75 -22.10
N ASN A 176 9.05 -9.46 -21.76
CA ASN A 176 9.81 -8.39 -22.41
C ASN A 176 11.16 -8.09 -21.75
N VAL A 177 11.44 -8.72 -20.61
CA VAL A 177 12.72 -8.52 -19.91
C VAL A 177 13.82 -9.27 -20.62
N MET A 178 14.95 -8.60 -20.80
CA MET A 178 16.12 -9.13 -21.50
C MET A 178 17.37 -8.93 -20.68
N CYS A 179 18.40 -9.72 -20.96
CA CYS A 179 19.74 -9.47 -20.46
C CYS A 179 20.16 -8.02 -20.75
N ASP A 180 20.93 -7.43 -19.87
CA ASP A 180 21.38 -6.01 -19.91
C ASP A 180 20.27 -4.96 -19.71
N ASN A 181 19.04 -5.36 -19.37
CA ASN A 181 18.06 -4.37 -18.92
C ASN A 181 18.50 -3.72 -17.62
N VAL A 182 18.26 -2.42 -17.52
CA VAL A 182 18.53 -1.64 -16.28
C VAL A 182 17.37 -1.84 -15.33
N VAL A 183 17.67 -2.17 -14.08
CA VAL A 183 16.69 -2.24 -12.98
C VAL A 183 16.80 -0.97 -12.17
N ILE A 184 15.69 -0.30 -11.92
CA ILE A 184 15.61 0.93 -11.16
C ILE A 184 14.75 0.67 -9.93
N GLY A 185 15.33 0.92 -8.74
CA GLY A 185 14.57 0.92 -7.48
C GLY A 185 13.94 2.28 -7.23
N ILE A 186 12.73 2.29 -6.70
CA ILE A 186 12.04 3.48 -6.21
C ILE A 186 11.95 3.35 -4.69
N GLU A 187 12.40 4.39 -3.97
CA GLU A 187 12.49 4.34 -2.51
C GLU A 187 11.16 4.14 -1.80
N SER A 188 11.23 3.58 -0.60
CA SER A 188 10.12 3.46 0.34
C SER A 188 10.18 4.54 1.41
N SER A 189 9.04 4.81 2.09
CA SER A 189 8.98 5.69 3.26
C SER A 189 9.52 5.03 4.54
N GLY A 190 9.78 3.74 4.50
CA GLY A 190 10.15 2.89 5.64
C GLY A 190 9.65 1.46 5.46
N PRO A 191 9.32 0.72 6.53
CA PRO A 191 8.86 -0.68 6.44
C PRO A 191 7.55 -0.89 5.68
N HIS A 192 6.88 0.20 5.24
CA HIS A 192 5.56 0.15 4.63
C HIS A 192 4.56 -0.59 5.51
N SER A 193 4.00 -1.72 5.05
CA SER A 193 3.04 -2.52 5.84
C SER A 193 3.53 -3.93 6.15
N ASN A 194 4.83 -4.20 5.98
CA ASN A 194 5.38 -5.54 6.10
C ASN A 194 6.37 -5.67 7.26
N GLY A 195 6.61 -6.92 7.72
CA GLY A 195 7.57 -7.20 8.81
C GLY A 195 7.13 -6.76 10.21
N PHE A 196 5.91 -6.27 10.41
CA PHE A 196 5.46 -5.66 11.66
C PHE A 196 5.33 -6.64 12.84
N SER A 197 5.14 -7.93 12.61
CA SER A 197 5.20 -8.92 13.69
C SER A 197 6.58 -8.93 14.33
N LEU A 198 7.64 -8.86 13.51
CA LEU A 198 9.03 -8.78 13.97
C LEU A 198 9.34 -7.42 14.58
N ILE A 199 8.99 -6.32 13.93
CA ILE A 199 9.19 -4.95 14.42
C ILE A 199 8.59 -4.77 15.81
N ARG A 200 7.34 -5.21 16.01
CA ARG A 200 6.65 -5.17 17.31
C ARG A 200 7.38 -5.97 18.38
N LYS A 201 7.86 -7.18 18.03
CA LYS A 201 8.66 -8.00 18.95
C LYS A 201 9.94 -7.27 19.35
N ILE A 202 10.69 -6.73 18.40
CA ILE A 202 11.93 -5.98 18.65
C ILE A 202 11.68 -4.77 19.57
N ILE A 203 10.66 -3.95 19.26
CA ILE A 203 10.30 -2.78 20.08
C ILE A 203 9.92 -3.23 21.52
N LYS A 204 9.12 -4.27 21.65
CA LYS A 204 8.66 -4.79 22.94
C LYS A 204 9.81 -5.27 23.80
N GLU A 205 10.73 -6.06 23.24
CA GLU A 205 11.87 -6.70 23.92
C GLU A 205 13.04 -5.75 24.15
N SER A 206 13.09 -4.60 23.43
CA SER A 206 14.16 -3.60 23.58
C SER A 206 14.15 -2.98 24.99
N LYS A 207 15.36 -2.60 25.45
CA LYS A 207 15.57 -1.89 26.73
C LYS A 207 15.34 -0.39 26.64
N LEU A 208 14.73 0.09 25.57
CA LEU A 208 14.44 1.49 25.34
C LEU A 208 13.42 2.05 26.33
N THR A 209 13.54 3.33 26.62
CA THR A 209 12.53 4.11 27.34
C THR A 209 11.24 4.19 26.55
N LYS A 210 10.14 4.55 27.21
CA LYS A 210 8.85 4.75 26.54
C LYS A 210 8.92 5.82 25.44
N GLU A 211 9.66 6.89 25.64
CA GLU A 211 9.85 7.96 24.67
C GLU A 211 10.60 7.48 23.41
N GLU A 212 11.72 6.76 23.60
CA GLU A 212 12.47 6.18 22.50
C GLU A 212 11.61 5.17 21.70
N LYS A 213 10.85 4.28 22.38
CA LYS A 213 9.90 3.37 21.74
C LYS A 213 8.87 4.12 20.90
N THR A 214 8.34 5.23 21.43
CA THR A 214 7.38 6.08 20.70
C THR A 214 8.01 6.68 19.43
N ASN A 215 9.24 7.17 19.51
CA ASN A 215 9.94 7.74 18.35
C ASN A 215 10.23 6.69 17.28
N ILE A 216 10.64 5.49 17.68
CA ILE A 216 10.85 4.37 16.76
C ILE A 216 9.52 3.94 16.12
N ALA A 217 8.46 3.79 16.92
CA ALA A 217 7.14 3.43 16.40
C ALA A 217 6.64 4.45 15.37
N LYS A 218 6.79 5.75 15.60
CA LYS A 218 6.44 6.80 14.62
C LYS A 218 7.20 6.65 13.31
N ASN A 219 8.49 6.31 13.35
CA ASN A 219 9.26 6.09 12.12
C ASN A 219 8.81 4.82 11.38
N CYS A 220 8.43 3.76 12.11
CA CYS A 220 7.88 2.55 11.52
C CYS A 220 6.46 2.75 10.97
N LEU A 221 5.67 3.63 11.58
CA LEU A 221 4.28 3.90 11.22
C LEU A 221 4.13 4.88 10.04
N LYS A 222 5.22 5.40 9.47
CA LYS A 222 5.13 6.17 8.23
C LYS A 222 4.28 5.42 7.20
N PRO A 223 3.31 6.08 6.56
CA PRO A 223 2.42 5.41 5.59
C PRO A 223 3.20 4.87 4.39
N THR A 224 2.75 3.76 3.88
CA THR A 224 3.21 3.18 2.61
C THR A 224 3.04 4.21 1.49
N LEU A 225 4.06 4.36 0.64
CA LEU A 225 4.01 5.28 -0.49
C LEU A 225 2.99 4.81 -1.54
N LEU A 226 2.29 5.77 -2.11
CA LEU A 226 1.37 5.57 -3.23
C LEU A 226 2.15 5.83 -4.53
N TYR A 227 2.38 4.79 -5.31
CA TYR A 227 3.13 4.89 -6.56
C TYR A 227 2.28 5.06 -7.85
N PRO A 228 0.92 4.96 -7.84
CA PRO A 228 0.15 4.98 -9.09
C PRO A 228 0.44 6.17 -9.98
N SER A 229 0.44 7.38 -9.45
CA SER A 229 0.69 8.59 -10.24
C SER A 229 2.06 8.56 -10.94
N LEU A 230 3.13 8.24 -10.19
CA LEU A 230 4.48 8.13 -10.73
C LEU A 230 4.59 7.03 -11.79
N ILE A 231 4.11 5.84 -11.48
CA ILE A 231 4.25 4.68 -12.37
C ILE A 231 3.43 4.87 -13.65
N MET A 232 2.21 5.40 -13.56
CA MET A 232 1.38 5.67 -14.74
C MET A 232 2.01 6.74 -15.64
N GLU A 233 2.65 7.76 -15.07
CA GLU A 233 3.43 8.73 -15.83
C GLU A 233 4.65 8.10 -16.52
N LEU A 234 5.39 7.25 -15.80
CA LEU A 234 6.55 6.54 -16.36
C LEU A 234 6.13 5.61 -17.52
N ILE A 235 5.05 4.83 -17.36
CA ILE A 235 4.53 3.94 -18.41
C ILE A 235 4.10 4.72 -19.65
N SER A 236 3.56 5.93 -19.48
CA SER A 236 3.11 6.74 -20.61
C SER A 236 4.26 7.37 -21.40
N ASN A 237 5.40 7.60 -20.77
CA ASN A 237 6.54 8.29 -21.37
C ASN A 237 7.70 7.37 -21.75
N TYR A 238 7.79 6.17 -21.16
CA TYR A 238 8.91 5.26 -21.34
C TYR A 238 8.43 3.83 -21.58
N LYS A 239 9.25 3.05 -22.28
CA LYS A 239 9.04 1.61 -22.41
C LYS A 239 9.49 0.91 -21.12
N ILE A 240 8.56 0.43 -20.34
CA ILE A 240 8.78 -0.37 -19.13
C ILE A 240 8.58 -1.84 -19.49
N ASN A 241 9.61 -2.67 -19.27
CA ASN A 241 9.55 -4.09 -19.60
C ASN A 241 8.90 -4.93 -18.51
N ALA A 242 9.14 -4.60 -17.25
CA ALA A 242 8.50 -5.22 -16.09
C ALA A 242 8.49 -4.27 -14.89
N LEU A 243 7.64 -4.55 -13.93
CA LEU A 243 7.56 -3.87 -12.63
C LEU A 243 7.47 -4.92 -11.53
N SER A 244 8.03 -4.63 -10.36
CA SER A 244 7.94 -5.47 -9.18
C SER A 244 7.58 -4.63 -7.96
N HIS A 245 6.52 -5.01 -7.26
CA HIS A 245 6.18 -4.44 -5.96
C HIS A 245 6.86 -5.28 -4.87
N ILE A 246 7.81 -4.68 -4.16
CA ILE A 246 8.56 -5.37 -3.11
C ILE A 246 7.74 -5.35 -1.83
N THR A 247 7.25 -6.52 -1.43
CA THR A 247 6.40 -6.76 -0.25
C THR A 247 6.96 -7.93 0.57
N GLY A 248 6.13 -8.70 1.24
CA GLY A 248 6.56 -9.88 1.99
C GLY A 248 7.40 -10.83 1.13
N GLY A 249 8.50 -11.32 1.70
CA GLY A 249 9.52 -12.11 0.99
C GLY A 249 10.63 -11.28 0.34
N GLY A 250 10.54 -9.94 0.38
CA GLY A 250 11.59 -9.02 -0.03
C GLY A 250 11.99 -9.13 -1.50
N LEU A 251 13.21 -8.71 -1.81
CA LEU A 251 13.77 -8.74 -3.17
C LEU A 251 13.87 -10.17 -3.70
N THR A 252 14.25 -11.12 -2.85
CA THR A 252 14.50 -12.51 -3.24
C THR A 252 13.26 -13.26 -3.74
N GLU A 253 12.07 -12.92 -3.23
CA GLU A 253 10.83 -13.58 -3.64
C GLU A 253 10.02 -12.75 -4.65
N ASN A 254 10.17 -11.42 -4.66
CA ASN A 254 9.36 -10.56 -5.52
C ASN A 254 10.00 -10.29 -6.89
N LEU A 255 11.32 -10.04 -6.97
CA LEU A 255 11.99 -9.80 -8.24
C LEU A 255 11.87 -10.97 -9.23
N PRO A 256 11.99 -12.25 -8.81
CA PRO A 256 11.83 -13.38 -9.73
C PRO A 256 10.47 -13.44 -10.42
N ARG A 257 9.42 -12.84 -9.85
CA ARG A 257 8.08 -12.77 -10.49
C ARG A 257 8.07 -11.86 -11.72
N SER A 258 9.04 -10.94 -11.80
CA SER A 258 9.12 -9.92 -12.84
C SER A 258 10.14 -10.23 -13.93
N ILE A 259 10.82 -11.38 -13.87
CA ILE A 259 11.78 -11.85 -14.87
C ILE A 259 11.44 -13.27 -15.29
N THR A 260 12.02 -13.74 -16.40
CA THR A 260 11.91 -15.15 -16.84
C THR A 260 12.95 -16.01 -16.13
N ASN A 261 12.73 -17.32 -16.09
CA ASN A 261 13.56 -18.26 -15.31
C ASN A 261 15.01 -18.41 -15.80
N ASP A 262 15.31 -17.94 -17.00
CA ASP A 262 16.64 -17.92 -17.62
C ASP A 262 17.44 -16.64 -17.32
N LEU A 263 16.83 -15.69 -16.60
CA LEU A 263 17.43 -14.44 -16.21
C LEU A 263 17.69 -14.38 -14.70
N CYS A 264 18.62 -13.54 -14.30
CA CYS A 264 18.84 -13.17 -12.91
C CYS A 264 18.94 -11.65 -12.73
N VAL A 265 18.67 -11.16 -11.54
CA VAL A 265 18.88 -9.76 -11.16
C VAL A 265 20.12 -9.69 -10.29
N GLU A 266 21.12 -8.91 -10.72
CA GLU A 266 22.31 -8.60 -9.93
C GLU A 266 22.08 -7.28 -9.19
N ILE A 267 22.22 -7.30 -7.86
CA ILE A 267 21.99 -6.17 -6.98
C ILE A 267 23.27 -5.78 -6.28
N ASP A 268 23.72 -4.54 -6.51
CA ASP A 268 24.83 -3.95 -5.75
C ASP A 268 24.29 -3.26 -4.50
N THR A 269 24.34 -3.93 -3.36
CA THR A 269 23.87 -3.42 -2.06
C THR A 269 24.67 -2.23 -1.54
N SER A 270 25.87 -1.95 -2.09
CA SER A 270 26.66 -0.76 -1.76
C SER A 270 26.16 0.50 -2.48
N SER A 271 25.24 0.34 -3.44
CA SER A 271 24.80 1.44 -4.29
C SER A 271 23.81 2.41 -3.62
N TRP A 272 23.35 2.14 -2.41
CA TRP A 272 22.49 3.02 -1.60
C TRP A 272 22.88 3.02 -0.12
N GLU A 273 22.41 4.01 0.65
CA GLU A 273 22.54 4.04 2.10
C GLU A 273 21.29 3.41 2.75
N MET A 274 21.53 2.52 3.72
CA MET A 274 20.46 1.95 4.52
C MET A 274 19.82 3.05 5.38
N PRO A 275 18.50 3.26 5.32
CA PRO A 275 17.80 4.20 6.19
C PRO A 275 18.00 3.87 7.68
N ASP A 276 18.03 4.91 8.54
CA ASP A 276 18.35 4.75 9.95
C ASP A 276 17.43 3.83 10.72
N ILE A 277 16.13 3.79 10.36
CA ILE A 277 15.18 2.87 10.99
C ILE A 277 15.58 1.42 10.82
N PHE A 278 16.19 1.07 9.69
CA PHE A 278 16.60 -0.29 9.41
C PHE A 278 17.97 -0.62 10.02
N LYS A 279 18.88 0.37 10.09
CA LYS A 279 20.11 0.24 10.90
C LYS A 279 19.76 -0.09 12.35
N TRP A 280 18.79 0.64 12.90
CA TRP A 280 18.30 0.41 14.25
C TRP A 280 17.67 -0.98 14.43
N LEU A 281 16.78 -1.38 13.53
CA LEU A 281 16.17 -2.72 13.55
C LEU A 281 17.22 -3.82 13.47
N LYS A 282 18.28 -3.60 12.69
CA LYS A 282 19.40 -4.52 12.56
C LYS A 282 20.21 -4.62 13.84
N GLU A 283 20.51 -3.52 14.50
CA GLU A 283 21.36 -3.47 15.69
C GLU A 283 20.67 -4.08 16.92
N ILE A 284 19.34 -3.92 17.05
CA ILE A 284 18.56 -4.35 18.21
C ILE A 284 17.90 -5.71 17.99
N GLY A 285 17.49 -6.05 16.77
CA GLY A 285 17.02 -7.37 16.39
C GLY A 285 18.21 -8.28 16.13
N ASP A 286 18.34 -9.35 16.89
CA ASP A 286 19.44 -10.31 16.77
C ASP A 286 19.72 -10.74 15.32
N THR A 287 20.98 -10.94 14.96
CA THR A 287 21.54 -10.95 13.59
C THR A 287 20.89 -11.89 12.58
N ASP A 288 20.27 -13.00 12.99
CA ASP A 288 19.61 -13.92 12.07
C ASP A 288 18.26 -13.43 11.51
N LEU A 289 17.65 -12.45 12.19
CA LEU A 289 16.40 -11.80 11.76
C LEU A 289 16.63 -10.69 10.72
N THR A 290 17.89 -10.30 10.53
CA THR A 290 18.27 -9.19 9.67
C THR A 290 18.15 -9.49 8.18
N LEU A 291 18.34 -10.74 7.76
CA LEU A 291 18.17 -11.13 6.36
C LEU A 291 16.73 -10.92 5.88
N ALA A 292 15.74 -11.30 6.70
CA ALA A 292 14.33 -11.09 6.36
C ALA A 292 13.92 -9.61 6.28
N VAL A 293 14.61 -8.72 7.03
CA VAL A 293 14.38 -7.28 6.97
C VAL A 293 15.19 -6.63 5.85
N TRP A 294 16.38 -7.15 5.54
CA TRP A 294 17.23 -6.71 4.43
C TRP A 294 16.58 -6.90 3.06
N ASP A 295 15.99 -8.04 2.83
CA ASP A 295 15.28 -8.35 1.59
C ASP A 295 14.10 -7.40 1.34
N PHE A 296 13.69 -6.67 2.40
CA PHE A 296 12.51 -5.84 2.40
C PHE A 296 12.77 -4.39 2.02
N LEU A 297 14.04 -4.00 1.99
CA LEU A 297 14.41 -2.60 1.99
C LEU A 297 15.22 -2.29 0.79
N GLU A 298 14.65 -1.51 -0.10
CA GLU A 298 15.51 -0.72 -0.92
C GLU A 298 14.91 0.31 -1.84
N SER A 299 15.56 1.41 -1.76
CA SER A 299 15.32 2.62 -2.48
C SER A 299 16.25 2.78 -3.67
N SER A 300 15.72 3.40 -4.66
CA SER A 300 16.23 3.89 -5.94
C SER A 300 17.75 3.84 -6.17
N LYS A 301 18.24 2.78 -6.81
CA LYS A 301 19.46 2.82 -7.64
C LYS A 301 19.43 1.75 -8.73
N ILE A 302 20.32 1.93 -9.71
CA ILE A 302 20.34 1.16 -10.94
C ILE A 302 20.89 -0.23 -10.70
N MET A 303 20.13 -1.22 -11.08
CA MET A 303 20.47 -2.65 -11.09
C MET A 303 20.42 -3.18 -12.52
N LYS A 304 21.08 -4.28 -12.81
CA LYS A 304 21.10 -4.91 -14.13
C LYS A 304 20.43 -6.28 -14.12
N VAL A 305 19.83 -6.64 -15.26
CA VAL A 305 19.43 -8.02 -15.53
C VAL A 305 20.58 -8.71 -16.27
N GLY A 306 21.05 -9.83 -15.75
CA GLY A 306 22.09 -10.66 -16.37
C GLY A 306 21.54 -12.01 -16.88
N ASP A 307 22.24 -12.64 -17.79
CA ASP A 307 22.06 -14.05 -18.12
C ASP A 307 22.69 -14.90 -17.01
N GLY A 308 22.01 -15.90 -16.51
CA GLY A 308 22.36 -16.70 -15.34
C GLY A 308 23.80 -17.25 -15.24
N GLY A 309 24.79 -16.59 -15.80
CA GLY A 309 26.20 -17.01 -15.75
C GLY A 309 27.25 -16.06 -16.24
N VAL A 310 26.93 -14.87 -16.78
CA VAL A 310 27.96 -13.95 -17.32
C VAL A 310 27.62 -12.50 -17.03
N THR A 311 28.50 -11.80 -16.31
CA THR A 311 28.44 -10.35 -16.10
C THR A 311 29.01 -9.61 -17.29
N SER A 312 28.23 -8.80 -18.00
CA SER A 312 28.72 -7.88 -19.04
C SER A 312 28.61 -6.42 -18.61
N PRO A 313 29.60 -5.57 -18.95
CA PRO A 313 29.57 -4.16 -18.59
C PRO A 313 28.54 -3.40 -19.46
N ILE A 314 27.95 -2.35 -18.89
CA ILE A 314 26.95 -1.50 -19.52
C ILE A 314 27.47 -0.85 -20.79
N THR A 315 26.83 -1.06 -21.93
CA THR A 315 27.00 -0.26 -23.14
C THR A 315 25.86 0.74 -23.27
N LYS A 316 26.21 2.00 -23.55
CA LYS A 316 25.30 3.14 -23.71
C LYS A 316 24.60 3.04 -25.06
N GLU A 317 23.46 2.40 -25.15
CA GLU A 317 22.56 2.57 -26.31
C GLU A 317 21.12 2.39 -25.84
N ASN A 318 20.36 3.49 -25.94
CA ASN A 318 18.91 3.67 -25.87
C ASN A 318 18.40 4.46 -24.66
N GLY A 319 18.24 5.74 -24.90
CA GLY A 319 17.53 6.67 -24.02
C GLY A 319 18.43 7.30 -22.96
N ASP A 320 18.33 8.61 -22.86
CA ASP A 320 19.12 9.37 -21.89
C ASP A 320 18.71 9.04 -20.47
N GLU A 321 19.44 8.06 -19.88
CA GLU A 321 19.34 7.65 -18.47
C GLU A 321 19.38 8.86 -17.51
N SER A 322 20.06 9.94 -17.90
CA SER A 322 20.19 11.16 -17.11
C SER A 322 18.87 11.95 -17.05
N THR A 323 18.08 11.93 -18.12
CA THR A 323 16.77 12.59 -18.19
C THR A 323 15.73 11.82 -17.40
N PHE A 324 15.67 10.49 -17.55
CA PHE A 324 14.78 9.63 -16.78
C PHE A 324 15.02 9.75 -15.25
N ARG A 325 16.28 9.74 -14.83
CA ARG A 325 16.64 9.98 -13.41
C ARG A 325 16.19 11.34 -12.92
N LYS A 326 16.41 12.41 -13.70
CA LYS A 326 15.98 13.77 -13.33
C LYS A 326 14.48 13.87 -13.17
N ASP A 327 13.72 13.19 -14.03
CA ASP A 327 12.26 13.21 -13.96
C ASP A 327 11.74 12.49 -12.72
N ILE A 328 12.35 11.35 -12.33
CA ILE A 328 12.03 10.67 -11.06
C ILE A 328 12.39 11.55 -9.86
N TYR A 329 13.59 12.15 -9.81
CA TYR A 329 13.99 13.04 -8.72
C TYR A 329 13.10 14.26 -8.62
N LYS A 330 12.78 14.90 -9.76
CA LYS A 330 11.89 16.06 -9.80
C LYS A 330 10.48 15.75 -9.32
N PHE A 331 9.98 14.53 -9.59
CA PHE A 331 8.69 14.07 -9.09
C PHE A 331 8.71 13.85 -7.58
N ILE A 332 9.78 13.23 -7.04
CA ILE A 332 9.97 13.03 -5.60
C ILE A 332 10.07 14.37 -4.88
N GLU A 333 10.81 15.34 -5.41
CA GLU A 333 10.88 16.70 -4.87
C GLU A 333 9.51 17.41 -4.90
N ASN A 334 8.72 17.23 -5.96
CA ASN A 334 7.37 17.81 -6.05
C ASN A 334 6.39 17.19 -5.04
N ILE A 335 6.50 15.89 -4.73
CA ILE A 335 5.71 15.27 -3.66
C ILE A 335 6.10 15.83 -2.29
N ALA A 336 7.40 16.04 -2.04
CA ALA A 336 7.88 16.63 -0.79
C ALA A 336 7.37 18.09 -0.59
N LEU A 337 7.22 18.86 -1.68
CA LEU A 337 6.68 20.22 -1.64
C LEU A 337 5.15 20.29 -1.49
N LEU A 338 4.42 19.20 -1.75
CA LEU A 338 2.97 19.13 -1.57
C LEU A 338 2.58 18.58 -0.18
N SER A 339 3.54 18.25 0.65
CA SER A 339 3.33 17.70 2.00
C SER A 339 3.53 18.70 3.14
N ASP A 340 3.72 20.00 2.83
CA ASP A 340 3.75 21.10 3.81
C ASP A 340 2.34 21.76 3.97
#